data_d65a7be84db0e177786c7283a65f0076
#
_entry.id   d65a7be84db0e177786c7283a65f0076
#
_cell.length_a   1.000
_cell.length_b   1.000
_cell.length_c   1.000
_cell.angle_alpha   90.00
_cell.angle_beta   90.00
_cell.angle_gamma   90.00
#
_symmetry.space_group_name_H-M   'P 1'
#
loop_
_entity.id
_entity.type
_entity.pdbx_description
1 polymer ?
#
loop_
_entity_poly.entity_id
_entity_poly.type
_entity_poly.pdbx_seq_one_letter_code
_entity_poly.pdbx_strand_id
1 'polypeptide(L)'
;MADLMSDTYEYSSLANKYGNFYLPAVKIYINGTDILAAQKLFLEEISVVLSLDSAGSAQFKIGNIYDPPSRSFKSGIADKFKPGTIVEIALGYYSSTTKIMKGFVYMLGAEFGNKNLLVVTVMDVRKLMMIGGSRHVLHNVKNYSDIFKTIMSAYSRLCTPKVSATNDKLEAPVSQTGTDYDFIMDELVKKGKSDREFFVLGENAYFRERPKSAPAVLKAEFGRELLELEMDYSYLDMEIQVMGYNSYEQASYIGKSKVKSGEPQASLLTPTPVFAYSDPDADNQEKAARRAGAIADLADRQSKNGRLTMIGLPEIVPGRYVEVVKLEKMVNRKYYITEVRHRIGGAFFVTECDIGGFA
;
A
#
# COMPACT_ATOMS: atom_id res chain seq x y z
N MET A 1 3.94 -20.96 4.10
CA MET A 1 3.19 -19.72 4.34
C MET A 1 2.84 -19.17 2.97
N ALA A 2 1.60 -18.78 2.70
CA ALA A 2 1.21 -18.23 1.39
C ALA A 2 2.02 -16.96 1.11
N ASP A 3 2.54 -16.82 -0.10
CA ASP A 3 3.19 -15.59 -0.54
C ASP A 3 2.13 -14.65 -1.14
N LEU A 4 1.67 -13.69 -0.35
CA LEU A 4 0.64 -12.74 -0.75
C LEU A 4 1.01 -11.92 -2.00
N MET A 5 2.30 -11.83 -2.35
CA MET A 5 2.75 -11.05 -3.50
C MET A 5 2.86 -11.85 -4.79
N SER A 6 2.92 -13.19 -4.74
CA SER A 6 3.08 -14.04 -5.92
C SER A 6 1.94 -15.02 -6.14
N ASP A 7 1.31 -15.54 -5.07
CA ASP A 7 0.30 -16.58 -5.20
C ASP A 7 -0.97 -16.07 -5.90
N THR A 8 -1.59 -16.95 -6.68
CA THR A 8 -2.88 -16.72 -7.35
C THR A 8 -3.90 -17.72 -6.83
N TYR A 9 -5.15 -17.31 -6.77
CA TYR A 9 -6.20 -18.11 -6.15
C TYR A 9 -7.40 -18.25 -7.07
N GLU A 10 -8.03 -19.42 -6.98
CA GLU A 10 -9.37 -19.65 -7.50
C GLU A 10 -10.39 -19.50 -6.36
N TYR A 11 -11.58 -18.97 -6.67
CA TYR A 11 -12.64 -18.80 -5.68
C TYR A 11 -12.94 -20.09 -4.91
N SER A 12 -13.04 -21.23 -5.61
CA SER A 12 -13.32 -22.53 -5.00
C SER A 12 -12.25 -22.96 -3.99
N SER A 13 -10.99 -22.65 -4.23
CA SER A 13 -9.90 -22.94 -3.31
C SER A 13 -9.98 -22.09 -2.05
N LEU A 14 -10.34 -20.81 -2.20
CA LEU A 14 -10.54 -19.91 -1.06
C LEU A 14 -11.80 -20.29 -0.28
N ALA A 15 -12.90 -20.65 -0.95
CA ALA A 15 -14.12 -21.11 -0.29
C ALA A 15 -13.85 -22.37 0.56
N ASN A 16 -13.10 -23.33 0.03
CA ASN A 16 -12.68 -24.51 0.79
C ASN A 16 -11.77 -24.15 1.97
N LYS A 17 -10.77 -23.28 1.75
CA LYS A 17 -9.85 -22.81 2.81
C LYS A 17 -10.58 -22.12 3.95
N TYR A 18 -11.61 -21.35 3.64
CA TYR A 18 -12.32 -20.46 4.56
C TYR A 18 -13.74 -20.92 4.94
N GLY A 19 -14.07 -22.19 4.70
CA GLY A 19 -15.36 -22.74 5.10
C GLY A 19 -16.54 -21.95 4.55
N ASN A 20 -16.51 -21.62 3.25
CA ASN A 20 -17.50 -20.79 2.57
C ASN A 20 -17.74 -19.41 3.19
N PHE A 21 -16.75 -18.85 3.88
CA PHE A 21 -16.74 -17.48 4.40
C PHE A 21 -17.80 -17.16 5.47
N TYR A 22 -18.28 -18.16 6.22
CA TYR A 22 -19.39 -17.95 7.17
C TYR A 22 -18.98 -17.29 8.48
N LEU A 23 -17.80 -17.57 9.02
CA LEU A 23 -17.39 -17.10 10.35
C LEU A 23 -16.07 -16.34 10.26
N PRO A 24 -16.12 -15.00 10.18
CA PRO A 24 -14.92 -14.18 10.21
C PRO A 24 -14.09 -14.43 11.46
N ALA A 25 -12.77 -14.46 11.30
CA ALA A 25 -11.83 -14.70 12.38
C ALA A 25 -10.68 -13.69 12.33
N VAL A 26 -10.32 -13.21 13.53
CA VAL A 26 -9.19 -12.29 13.73
C VAL A 26 -8.25 -12.90 14.76
N LYS A 27 -6.94 -12.81 14.50
CA LYS A 27 -5.92 -13.10 15.50
C LYS A 27 -5.01 -11.91 15.64
N ILE A 28 -4.71 -11.52 16.85
CA ILE A 28 -3.81 -10.44 17.20
C ILE A 28 -2.66 -11.03 18.01
N TYR A 29 -1.46 -11.02 17.44
CA TYR A 29 -0.30 -11.61 18.08
C TYR A 29 0.56 -10.53 18.74
N ILE A 30 0.93 -10.77 19.98
CA ILE A 30 1.96 -10.04 20.73
C ILE A 30 3.00 -11.06 21.17
N ASN A 31 4.24 -10.88 20.76
CA ASN A 31 5.33 -11.83 21.01
C ASN A 31 4.97 -13.29 20.64
N GLY A 32 4.31 -13.44 19.47
CA GLY A 32 3.91 -14.77 18.96
C GLY A 32 2.66 -15.38 19.61
N THR A 33 2.10 -14.77 20.64
CA THR A 33 0.88 -15.25 21.33
C THR A 33 -0.35 -14.55 20.81
N ASP A 34 -1.37 -15.28 20.39
CA ASP A 34 -2.69 -14.72 20.08
C ASP A 34 -3.34 -14.18 21.36
N ILE A 35 -3.31 -12.86 21.51
CA ILE A 35 -3.75 -12.19 22.73
C ILE A 35 -5.26 -12.22 22.91
N LEU A 36 -6.03 -12.26 21.81
CA LEU A 36 -7.48 -12.36 21.90
C LEU A 36 -7.91 -13.69 22.54
N ALA A 37 -7.34 -14.78 22.05
CA ALA A 37 -7.61 -16.12 22.60
C ALA A 37 -7.04 -16.28 24.01
N ALA A 38 -5.76 -15.91 24.23
CA ALA A 38 -5.08 -16.09 25.51
C ALA A 38 -5.72 -15.33 26.67
N GLN A 39 -6.29 -14.15 26.40
CA GLN A 39 -6.93 -13.30 27.40
C GLN A 39 -8.47 -13.36 27.35
N LYS A 40 -9.04 -14.20 26.44
CA LYS A 40 -10.49 -14.31 26.21
C LYS A 40 -11.12 -12.93 25.96
N LEU A 41 -10.49 -12.14 25.08
CA LEU A 41 -10.94 -10.79 24.74
C LEU A 41 -12.02 -10.85 23.66
N PHE A 42 -13.00 -9.98 23.78
CA PHE A 42 -14.04 -9.82 22.78
C PHE A 42 -13.67 -8.65 21.86
N LEU A 43 -13.47 -8.96 20.58
CA LEU A 43 -13.22 -7.97 19.54
C LEU A 43 -14.56 -7.50 18.97
N GLU A 44 -14.87 -6.21 19.13
CA GLU A 44 -16.10 -5.62 18.57
C GLU A 44 -15.95 -5.40 17.05
N GLU A 45 -14.85 -4.79 16.65
CA GLU A 45 -14.56 -4.50 15.26
C GLU A 45 -13.05 -4.33 15.02
N ILE A 46 -12.65 -4.53 13.79
CA ILE A 46 -11.32 -4.20 13.30
C ILE A 46 -11.39 -3.66 11.88
N SER A 47 -10.62 -2.63 11.61
CA SER A 47 -10.33 -2.11 10.27
C SER A 47 -8.83 -2.11 10.04
N VAL A 48 -8.38 -2.71 8.95
CA VAL A 48 -6.97 -2.73 8.54
C VAL A 48 -6.86 -2.09 7.17
N VAL A 49 -6.06 -1.05 7.06
CA VAL A 49 -5.78 -0.34 5.81
C VAL A 49 -4.34 -0.62 5.41
N LEU A 50 -4.16 -1.14 4.22
CA LEU A 50 -2.87 -1.38 3.57
C LEU A 50 -2.80 -0.51 2.32
N SER A 51 -1.75 0.28 2.15
CA SER A 51 -1.66 1.24 1.04
C SER A 51 -0.26 1.26 0.44
N LEU A 52 -0.16 1.58 -0.86
CA LEU A 52 1.12 1.84 -1.52
C LEU A 52 1.67 3.22 -1.16
N ASP A 53 0.79 4.21 -0.99
CA ASP A 53 1.15 5.62 -0.92
C ASP A 53 1.20 6.19 0.51
N SER A 54 0.65 5.47 1.49
CA SER A 54 0.60 5.89 2.89
C SER A 54 1.01 4.77 3.84
N ALA A 55 1.31 5.13 5.10
CA ALA A 55 1.56 4.13 6.14
C ALA A 55 0.32 3.28 6.38
N GLY A 56 0.49 1.94 6.37
CA GLY A 56 -0.56 1.02 6.73
C GLY A 56 -0.98 1.20 8.18
N SER A 57 -2.26 1.05 8.44
CA SER A 57 -2.84 1.22 9.76
C SER A 57 -3.84 0.13 10.09
N ALA A 58 -3.99 -0.17 11.36
CA ALA A 58 -5.10 -0.97 11.85
C ALA A 58 -5.69 -0.32 13.10
N GLN A 59 -7.01 -0.28 13.16
CA GLN A 59 -7.71 0.11 14.38
C GLN A 59 -8.65 -1.01 14.79
N PHE A 60 -8.59 -1.39 16.05
CA PHE A 60 -9.50 -2.38 16.60
C PHE A 60 -10.03 -1.99 17.98
N LYS A 61 -11.22 -2.45 18.27
CA LYS A 61 -11.93 -2.14 19.50
C LYS A 61 -12.19 -3.40 20.29
N ILE A 62 -11.77 -3.39 21.55
CA ILE A 62 -11.93 -4.50 22.50
C ILE A 62 -13.02 -4.11 23.49
N GLY A 63 -14.08 -4.92 23.50
CA GLY A 63 -15.20 -4.77 24.41
C GLY A 63 -15.20 -5.78 25.54
N ASN A 64 -16.19 -5.66 26.40
CA ASN A 64 -16.46 -6.59 27.52
C ASN A 64 -15.27 -6.75 28.50
N ILE A 65 -14.48 -5.70 28.68
CA ILE A 65 -13.32 -5.66 29.56
C ILE A 65 -13.40 -4.60 30.65
N TYR A 66 -14.44 -3.79 30.65
CA TYR A 66 -14.70 -2.78 31.68
C TYR A 66 -15.54 -3.37 32.81
N ASP A 67 -15.07 -3.16 34.03
CA ASP A 67 -15.78 -3.55 35.28
C ASP A 67 -16.39 -2.30 35.92
N PRO A 68 -17.73 -2.15 35.86
CA PRO A 68 -18.41 -0.97 36.44
C PRO A 68 -18.20 -0.78 37.96
N PRO A 69 -18.21 -1.86 38.78
CA PRO A 69 -17.96 -1.73 40.22
C PRO A 69 -16.59 -1.13 40.54
N SER A 70 -15.53 -1.61 39.92
CA SER A 70 -14.18 -1.08 40.13
C SER A 70 -13.86 0.16 39.29
N ARG A 71 -14.77 0.55 38.39
CA ARG A 71 -14.60 1.65 37.43
C ARG A 71 -13.28 1.57 36.63
N SER A 72 -12.87 0.37 36.27
CA SER A 72 -11.59 0.12 35.59
C SER A 72 -11.72 -0.92 34.49
N PHE A 73 -10.79 -0.90 33.57
CA PHE A 73 -10.59 -2.03 32.64
C PHE A 73 -9.98 -3.22 33.38
N LYS A 74 -10.28 -4.42 32.92
CA LYS A 74 -9.68 -5.67 33.42
C LYS A 74 -8.17 -5.50 33.53
N SER A 75 -7.63 -5.81 34.73
CA SER A 75 -6.25 -5.60 35.09
C SER A 75 -5.25 -6.12 34.05
N GLY A 76 -4.30 -5.31 33.69
CA GLY A 76 -3.18 -5.64 32.79
C GLY A 76 -3.53 -5.70 31.30
N ILE A 77 -4.80 -5.51 30.87
CA ILE A 77 -5.14 -5.54 29.45
C ILE A 77 -4.58 -4.32 28.72
N ALA A 78 -4.78 -3.11 29.26
CA ALA A 78 -4.24 -1.89 28.68
C ALA A 78 -2.71 -1.92 28.60
N ASP A 79 -2.05 -2.55 29.58
CA ASP A 79 -0.58 -2.70 29.59
C ASP A 79 -0.04 -3.54 28.43
N LYS A 80 -0.84 -4.47 27.89
CA LYS A 80 -0.46 -5.28 26.75
C LYS A 80 -0.42 -4.50 25.44
N PHE A 81 -1.20 -3.41 25.38
CA PHE A 81 -1.31 -2.55 24.19
C PHE A 81 -0.68 -1.17 24.41
N LYS A 82 0.34 -1.06 25.24
CA LYS A 82 1.09 0.20 25.40
C LYS A 82 1.67 0.65 24.06
N PRO A 83 1.70 1.96 23.78
CA PRO A 83 2.40 2.51 22.64
C PRO A 83 3.83 1.97 22.51
N GLY A 84 4.23 1.56 21.30
CA GLY A 84 5.50 0.90 21.02
C GLY A 84 5.45 -0.64 21.08
N THR A 85 4.37 -1.26 21.57
CA THR A 85 4.22 -2.73 21.53
C THR A 85 4.09 -3.22 20.09
N ILE A 86 4.89 -4.21 19.71
CA ILE A 86 4.83 -4.83 18.37
C ILE A 86 3.63 -5.78 18.30
N VAL A 87 2.84 -5.63 17.24
CA VAL A 87 1.62 -6.38 17.00
C VAL A 87 1.62 -6.95 15.59
N GLU A 88 1.20 -8.22 15.44
CA GLU A 88 0.89 -8.82 14.15
C GLU A 88 -0.60 -9.13 14.07
N ILE A 89 -1.21 -8.86 12.92
CA ILE A 89 -2.64 -9.02 12.68
C ILE A 89 -2.85 -10.04 11.57
N ALA A 90 -3.70 -11.02 11.85
CA ALA A 90 -4.12 -12.01 10.88
C ALA A 90 -5.65 -12.02 10.77
N LEU A 91 -6.14 -12.01 9.54
CA LEU A 91 -7.56 -12.06 9.21
C LEU A 91 -7.89 -13.33 8.44
N GLY A 92 -9.13 -13.76 8.50
CA GLY A 92 -9.62 -14.92 7.77
C GLY A 92 -10.97 -15.41 8.29
N TYR A 93 -11.13 -16.72 8.32
CA TYR A 93 -12.37 -17.37 8.76
C TYR A 93 -12.05 -18.63 9.56
N TYR A 94 -12.88 -18.94 10.52
CA TYR A 94 -12.71 -20.09 11.44
C TYR A 94 -11.30 -20.13 12.03
N SER A 95 -10.59 -21.22 11.82
CA SER A 95 -9.21 -21.40 12.25
C SER A 95 -8.18 -20.91 11.22
N SER A 96 -8.61 -20.70 9.96
CA SER A 96 -7.75 -20.32 8.83
C SER A 96 -7.60 -18.81 8.76
N THR A 97 -6.43 -18.30 9.12
CA THR A 97 -6.12 -16.87 9.08
C THR A 97 -4.81 -16.61 8.34
N THR A 98 -4.72 -15.49 7.66
CA THR A 98 -3.54 -15.02 6.94
C THR A 98 -2.99 -13.76 7.61
N LYS A 99 -1.70 -13.73 7.95
CA LYS A 99 -1.04 -12.53 8.50
C LYS A 99 -0.90 -11.49 7.40
N ILE A 100 -1.49 -10.32 7.62
CA ILE A 100 -1.52 -9.23 6.64
C ILE A 100 -0.78 -7.98 7.10
N MET A 101 -0.61 -7.80 8.41
CA MET A 101 0.05 -6.61 8.95
C MET A 101 0.93 -6.97 10.14
N LYS A 102 2.11 -6.36 10.19
CA LYS A 102 2.97 -6.24 11.37
C LYS A 102 3.27 -4.77 11.58
N GLY A 103 3.08 -4.32 12.81
CA GLY A 103 3.26 -2.91 13.14
C GLY A 103 3.51 -2.74 14.63
N PHE A 104 3.32 -1.53 15.10
CA PHE A 104 3.43 -1.18 16.51
C PHE A 104 2.19 -0.40 16.95
N VAL A 105 1.82 -0.55 18.20
CA VAL A 105 0.76 0.26 18.80
C VAL A 105 1.23 1.72 18.79
N TYR A 106 0.54 2.53 17.99
CA TYR A 106 0.81 3.96 17.87
C TYR A 106 0.00 4.76 18.89
N MET A 107 -1.27 4.37 19.07
CA MET A 107 -2.19 5.04 19.98
C MET A 107 -3.05 4.02 20.74
N LEU A 108 -3.23 4.27 22.01
CA LEU A 108 -4.16 3.57 22.89
C LEU A 108 -5.18 4.58 23.40
N GLY A 109 -6.44 4.31 23.20
CA GLY A 109 -7.56 5.14 23.62
C GLY A 109 -8.64 4.33 24.31
N ALA A 110 -9.63 5.03 24.85
CA ALA A 110 -10.81 4.44 25.43
C ALA A 110 -12.06 5.22 25.03
N GLU A 111 -13.12 4.50 24.72
CA GLU A 111 -14.45 5.06 24.47
C GLU A 111 -15.38 4.65 25.62
N PHE A 112 -16.08 5.63 26.22
CA PHE A 112 -17.07 5.39 27.26
C PHE A 112 -18.44 5.91 26.80
N GLY A 113 -19.47 5.08 26.91
CA GLY A 113 -20.82 5.39 26.45
C GLY A 113 -21.72 4.18 26.57
N ASN A 114 -22.49 3.90 25.52
CA ASN A 114 -23.32 2.69 25.44
C ASN A 114 -22.50 1.40 25.54
N LYS A 115 -21.27 1.44 25.05
CA LYS A 115 -20.25 0.40 25.25
C LYS A 115 -18.98 1.06 25.77
N ASN A 116 -18.28 0.35 26.65
CA ASN A 116 -17.00 0.80 27.18
C ASN A 116 -15.90 -0.02 26.47
N LEU A 117 -15.15 0.63 25.60
CA LEU A 117 -14.24 0.00 24.68
C LEU A 117 -12.81 0.50 24.88
N LEU A 118 -11.85 -0.41 24.74
CA LEU A 118 -10.44 -0.06 24.55
C LEU A 118 -10.19 0.03 23.05
N VAL A 119 -9.67 1.15 22.59
CA VAL A 119 -9.38 1.42 21.19
C VAL A 119 -7.88 1.38 20.96
N VAL A 120 -7.43 0.51 20.08
CA VAL A 120 -6.01 0.33 19.77
C VAL A 120 -5.78 0.70 18.31
N THR A 121 -4.85 1.63 18.07
CA THR A 121 -4.40 1.98 16.72
C THR A 121 -2.97 1.48 16.54
N VAL A 122 -2.78 0.66 15.52
CA VAL A 122 -1.50 0.09 15.10
C VAL A 122 -1.08 0.74 13.79
N MET A 123 0.20 1.06 13.65
CA MET A 123 0.78 1.61 12.43
C MET A 123 1.94 0.73 11.96
N ASP A 124 2.17 0.64 10.65
CA ASP A 124 3.34 -0.02 10.12
C ASP A 124 4.62 0.81 10.32
N VAL A 125 5.75 0.25 9.92
CA VAL A 125 7.07 0.86 10.10
C VAL A 125 7.21 2.21 9.42
N ARG A 126 6.47 2.49 8.34
CA ARG A 126 6.53 3.77 7.63
C ARG A 126 6.14 4.94 8.54
N LYS A 127 5.22 4.72 9.49
CA LYS A 127 4.90 5.75 10.48
C LYS A 127 6.09 6.13 11.37
N LEU A 128 6.91 5.15 11.78
CA LEU A 128 8.15 5.45 12.53
C LEU A 128 9.14 6.23 11.67
N MET A 129 9.25 5.88 10.39
CA MET A 129 10.12 6.57 9.44
C MET A 129 9.71 8.04 9.25
N MET A 130 8.39 8.33 9.27
CA MET A 130 7.84 9.69 9.17
C MET A 130 8.11 10.55 10.43
N ILE A 131 8.05 9.94 11.60
CA ILE A 131 8.19 10.66 12.89
C ILE A 131 9.60 10.58 13.48
N GLY A 132 10.50 9.83 12.87
CA GLY A 132 11.86 9.55 13.36
C GLY A 132 12.82 10.75 13.34
N GLY A 133 12.36 11.91 12.93
CA GLY A 133 13.15 13.13 12.80
C GLY A 133 13.98 13.19 11.52
N SER A 134 14.51 14.39 11.25
CA SER A 134 15.36 14.62 10.08
C SER A 134 16.76 14.06 10.30
N ARG A 135 17.31 13.46 9.26
CA ARG A 135 18.68 12.96 9.23
C ARG A 135 19.51 13.75 8.22
N HIS A 136 20.81 13.86 8.49
CA HIS A 136 21.79 14.37 7.53
C HIS A 136 22.82 13.26 7.32
N VAL A 137 22.63 12.46 6.28
CA VAL A 137 23.48 11.31 5.96
C VAL A 137 23.92 11.40 4.51
N LEU A 138 25.18 11.11 4.27
CA LEU A 138 25.73 10.98 2.92
C LEU A 138 25.85 9.50 2.58
N HIS A 139 25.04 9.06 1.61
CA HIS A 139 25.05 7.68 1.12
C HIS A 139 26.05 7.53 -0.02
N ASN A 140 27.17 6.90 0.28
CA ASN A 140 28.23 6.62 -0.72
C ASN A 140 28.09 5.19 -1.24
N VAL A 141 27.05 4.95 -2.03
CA VAL A 141 26.75 3.66 -2.66
C VAL A 141 26.37 3.85 -4.13
N LYS A 142 26.37 2.78 -4.89
CA LYS A 142 26.21 2.85 -6.36
C LYS A 142 24.75 2.77 -6.83
N ASN A 143 23.84 2.32 -5.99
CA ASN A 143 22.45 2.07 -6.38
C ASN A 143 21.47 2.50 -5.31
N TYR A 144 20.29 2.94 -5.70
CA TYR A 144 19.20 3.27 -4.78
C TYR A 144 18.73 2.07 -3.95
N SER A 145 18.77 0.87 -4.53
CA SER A 145 18.45 -0.37 -3.79
C SER A 145 19.34 -0.59 -2.56
N ASP A 146 20.61 -0.17 -2.61
CA ASP A 146 21.53 -0.34 -1.49
C ASP A 146 21.35 0.76 -0.45
N ILE A 147 20.99 1.98 -0.88
CA ILE A 147 20.55 3.05 0.05
C ILE A 147 19.32 2.57 0.84
N PHE A 148 18.32 2.05 0.14
CA PHE A 148 17.11 1.53 0.78
C PHE A 148 17.41 0.46 1.82
N LYS A 149 18.24 -0.54 1.49
CA LYS A 149 18.65 -1.60 2.44
C LYS A 149 19.35 -1.01 3.67
N THR A 150 20.22 -0.02 3.47
CA THR A 150 20.94 0.64 4.55
C THR A 150 19.97 1.33 5.51
N ILE A 151 19.02 2.10 4.99
CA ILE A 151 17.99 2.76 5.80
C ILE A 151 17.14 1.72 6.55
N MET A 152 16.67 0.68 5.85
CA MET A 152 15.80 -0.34 6.42
C MET A 152 16.47 -1.19 7.50
N SER A 153 17.80 -1.25 7.56
CA SER A 153 18.51 -1.96 8.62
C SER A 153 18.17 -1.44 10.03
N ALA A 154 17.89 -0.15 10.16
CA ALA A 154 17.47 0.48 11.43
C ALA A 154 16.09 0.00 11.91
N TYR A 155 15.28 -0.56 11.02
CA TYR A 155 13.89 -0.98 11.26
C TYR A 155 13.72 -2.50 11.29
N SER A 156 14.79 -3.26 11.41
CA SER A 156 14.82 -4.73 11.33
C SER A 156 13.93 -5.48 12.33
N ARG A 157 13.56 -4.83 13.45
CA ARG A 157 12.61 -5.39 14.42
C ARG A 157 11.18 -5.47 13.88
N LEU A 158 10.81 -4.58 12.97
CA LEU A 158 9.45 -4.46 12.42
C LEU A 158 9.32 -5.07 11.05
N CYS A 159 10.35 -4.97 10.22
CA CYS A 159 10.26 -5.45 8.85
C CYS A 159 11.59 -5.95 8.28
N THR A 160 11.46 -6.77 7.24
CA THR A 160 12.56 -7.29 6.43
C THR A 160 12.48 -6.66 5.04
N PRO A 161 13.55 -6.06 4.51
CA PRO A 161 13.54 -5.49 3.18
C PRO A 161 13.45 -6.57 2.09
N LYS A 162 12.50 -6.41 1.18
CA LYS A 162 12.34 -7.16 -0.07
C LYS A 162 12.62 -6.21 -1.23
N VAL A 163 13.80 -6.29 -1.78
CA VAL A 163 14.34 -5.26 -2.67
C VAL A 163 14.63 -5.85 -4.05
N SER A 164 14.02 -5.27 -5.08
CA SER A 164 14.48 -5.48 -6.45
C SER A 164 15.73 -4.64 -6.70
N ALA A 165 16.78 -5.27 -7.20
CA ALA A 165 18.02 -4.57 -7.50
C ALA A 165 17.76 -3.45 -8.52
N THR A 166 18.32 -2.27 -8.25
CA THR A 166 18.27 -1.14 -9.16
C THR A 166 19.61 -0.97 -9.88
N ASN A 167 19.56 -0.47 -11.09
CA ASN A 167 20.75 -0.28 -11.93
C ASN A 167 20.97 1.23 -12.21
N ASP A 168 20.96 2.02 -11.15
CA ASP A 168 20.96 3.49 -11.25
C ASP A 168 22.34 4.06 -11.59
N LYS A 169 23.43 3.36 -11.26
CA LYS A 169 24.84 3.77 -11.47
C LYS A 169 25.10 5.19 -10.95
N LEU A 170 24.87 5.38 -9.65
CA LEU A 170 25.09 6.67 -8.99
C LEU A 170 26.58 7.06 -9.09
N GLU A 171 26.86 8.20 -9.69
CA GLU A 171 28.22 8.71 -9.91
C GLU A 171 28.75 9.50 -8.71
N ALA A 172 27.84 10.05 -7.89
CA ALA A 172 28.14 10.82 -6.70
C ALA A 172 27.37 10.32 -5.49
N PRO A 173 27.86 10.57 -4.27
CA PRO A 173 27.13 10.27 -3.06
C PRO A 173 25.78 11.02 -2.99
N VAL A 174 24.74 10.34 -2.52
CA VAL A 174 23.41 10.93 -2.37
C VAL A 174 23.25 11.45 -0.95
N SER A 175 22.90 12.73 -0.83
CA SER A 175 22.66 13.38 0.46
C SER A 175 21.23 13.18 0.89
N GLN A 176 21.04 12.51 2.02
CA GLN A 176 19.74 12.42 2.69
C GLN A 176 19.55 13.66 3.56
N THR A 177 18.44 14.37 3.35
CA THR A 177 17.94 15.42 4.22
C THR A 177 16.46 15.13 4.50
N GLY A 178 15.99 15.40 5.73
CA GLY A 178 14.61 15.10 6.11
C GLY A 178 14.44 13.71 6.75
N THR A 179 13.20 13.25 6.81
CA THR A 179 12.87 11.94 7.39
C THR A 179 13.28 10.80 6.47
N ASP A 180 13.44 9.60 7.02
CA ASP A 180 13.75 8.41 6.22
C ASP A 180 12.63 8.13 5.19
N TYR A 181 11.37 8.38 5.56
CA TYR A 181 10.23 8.19 4.66
C TYR A 181 10.24 9.18 3.50
N ASP A 182 10.36 10.48 3.78
CA ASP A 182 10.36 11.53 2.76
C ASP A 182 11.53 11.32 1.80
N PHE A 183 12.71 11.00 2.33
CA PHE A 183 13.87 10.72 1.50
C PHE A 183 13.66 9.51 0.57
N ILE A 184 13.11 8.41 1.07
CA ILE A 184 12.82 7.25 0.21
C ILE A 184 11.80 7.62 -0.87
N MET A 185 10.70 8.30 -0.49
CA MET A 185 9.65 8.63 -1.43
C MET A 185 10.10 9.65 -2.48
N ASP A 186 10.81 10.69 -2.06
CA ASP A 186 11.20 11.78 -2.97
C ASP A 186 12.45 11.44 -3.79
N GLU A 187 13.45 10.81 -3.18
CA GLU A 187 14.71 10.52 -3.87
C GLU A 187 14.70 9.16 -4.56
N LEU A 188 14.39 8.08 -3.83
CA LEU A 188 14.55 6.73 -4.35
C LEU A 188 13.38 6.31 -5.28
N VAL A 189 12.17 6.72 -4.94
CA VAL A 189 10.96 6.39 -5.70
C VAL A 189 10.75 7.37 -6.85
N LYS A 190 10.56 8.66 -6.54
CA LYS A 190 10.20 9.66 -7.56
C LYS A 190 11.31 10.02 -8.53
N LYS A 191 12.54 10.23 -8.02
CA LYS A 191 13.66 10.62 -8.89
C LYS A 191 14.28 9.46 -9.65
N GLY A 192 14.33 8.28 -9.03
CA GLY A 192 14.93 7.10 -9.64
C GLY A 192 14.19 6.65 -10.90
N LYS A 193 12.99 6.18 -10.70
CA LYS A 193 12.01 5.84 -11.75
C LYS A 193 10.62 5.97 -11.17
N SER A 194 9.71 6.54 -11.91
CA SER A 194 8.34 6.79 -11.46
C SER A 194 7.48 5.56 -11.25
N ASP A 195 7.88 4.44 -11.76
CA ASP A 195 7.20 3.15 -11.59
C ASP A 195 7.72 2.36 -10.39
N ARG A 196 8.59 2.94 -9.56
CA ARG A 196 9.03 2.34 -8.29
C ARG A 196 7.99 2.55 -7.21
N GLU A 197 7.92 1.55 -6.34
CA GLU A 197 6.99 1.50 -5.22
C GLU A 197 7.74 1.16 -3.94
N PHE A 198 7.38 1.85 -2.87
CA PHE A 198 7.77 1.49 -1.50
C PHE A 198 6.52 1.28 -0.65
N PHE A 199 6.29 0.06 -0.22
CA PHE A 199 5.17 -0.28 0.65
C PHE A 199 5.52 -1.42 1.60
N VAL A 200 4.68 -1.61 2.62
CA VAL A 200 4.85 -2.64 3.64
C VAL A 200 3.65 -3.57 3.65
N LEU A 201 3.92 -4.87 3.63
CA LEU A 201 2.92 -5.91 3.74
C LEU A 201 3.39 -6.99 4.70
N GLY A 202 2.60 -7.24 5.74
CA GLY A 202 3.02 -8.11 6.83
C GLY A 202 4.32 -7.62 7.46
N GLU A 203 5.34 -8.47 7.47
CA GLU A 203 6.67 -8.14 7.95
C GLU A 203 7.67 -7.74 6.85
N ASN A 204 7.22 -7.57 5.60
CA ASN A 204 8.08 -7.28 4.47
C ASN A 204 7.92 -5.84 4.01
N ALA A 205 9.04 -5.15 3.83
CA ALA A 205 9.13 -3.82 3.21
C ALA A 205 9.61 -3.99 1.77
N TYR A 206 8.72 -3.73 0.84
CA TYR A 206 8.98 -3.90 -0.60
C TYR A 206 9.49 -2.61 -1.21
N PHE A 207 10.61 -2.70 -1.93
CA PHE A 207 11.12 -1.66 -2.81
C PHE A 207 11.35 -2.29 -4.18
N ARG A 208 10.51 -1.94 -5.15
CA ARG A 208 10.48 -2.60 -6.45
C ARG A 208 9.97 -1.68 -7.56
N GLU A 209 10.15 -2.08 -8.80
CA GLU A 209 9.40 -1.53 -9.92
C GLU A 209 7.97 -2.12 -9.93
N ARG A 210 7.00 -1.30 -10.32
CA ARG A 210 5.61 -1.75 -10.49
C ARG A 210 5.56 -2.81 -11.59
N PRO A 211 4.99 -3.99 -11.34
CA PRO A 211 4.85 -5.00 -12.38
C PRO A 211 3.78 -4.55 -13.40
N LYS A 212 4.17 -4.40 -14.67
CA LYS A 212 3.27 -3.97 -15.76
C LYS A 212 2.33 -5.10 -16.23
N SER A 213 2.71 -6.36 -16.04
CA SER A 213 1.94 -7.54 -16.45
C SER A 213 2.16 -8.68 -15.46
N ALA A 214 1.49 -8.59 -14.30
CA ALA A 214 1.49 -9.69 -13.35
C ALA A 214 0.17 -10.49 -13.44
N PRO A 215 0.16 -11.77 -13.04
CA PRO A 215 -1.06 -12.53 -12.85
C PRO A 215 -1.96 -11.83 -11.82
N ALA A 216 -3.27 -11.83 -12.07
CA ALA A 216 -4.23 -11.38 -11.09
C ALA A 216 -4.23 -12.31 -9.88
N VAL A 217 -4.35 -11.74 -8.67
CA VAL A 217 -4.47 -12.54 -7.44
C VAL A 217 -5.71 -13.42 -7.46
N LEU A 218 -6.78 -12.89 -8.06
CA LEU A 218 -8.08 -13.54 -8.19
C LEU A 218 -8.79 -13.03 -9.44
N LYS A 219 -9.59 -13.90 -10.09
CA LYS A 219 -10.60 -13.50 -11.06
C LYS A 219 -11.91 -13.30 -10.33
N ALA A 220 -12.34 -12.04 -10.22
CA ALA A 220 -13.50 -11.63 -9.45
C ALA A 220 -14.76 -11.59 -10.33
N GLU A 221 -15.80 -12.29 -9.90
CA GLU A 221 -17.10 -12.35 -10.57
C GLU A 221 -18.15 -11.59 -9.75
N PHE A 222 -18.87 -10.70 -10.43
CA PHE A 222 -19.93 -9.93 -9.79
C PHE A 222 -21.08 -10.81 -9.28
N GLY A 223 -21.56 -10.52 -8.07
CA GLY A 223 -22.59 -11.31 -7.41
C GLY A 223 -22.06 -12.57 -6.72
N ARG A 224 -20.75 -12.82 -6.75
CA ARG A 224 -20.11 -13.93 -6.04
C ARG A 224 -19.09 -13.38 -5.04
N GLU A 225 -17.85 -13.14 -5.45
CA GLU A 225 -16.84 -12.50 -4.60
C GLU A 225 -16.79 -10.98 -4.75
N LEU A 226 -17.18 -10.44 -5.89
CA LEU A 226 -17.29 -9.01 -6.15
C LEU A 226 -18.73 -8.54 -5.86
N LEU A 227 -18.89 -7.65 -4.90
CA LEU A 227 -20.18 -7.13 -4.44
C LEU A 227 -20.54 -5.82 -5.13
N GLU A 228 -19.56 -4.91 -5.25
CA GLU A 228 -19.72 -3.61 -5.86
C GLU A 228 -18.50 -3.24 -6.68
N LEU A 229 -18.71 -2.50 -7.75
CA LEU A 229 -17.68 -1.93 -8.60
C LEU A 229 -18.07 -0.51 -8.99
N GLU A 230 -17.24 0.44 -8.60
CA GLU A 230 -17.28 1.82 -9.07
C GLU A 230 -16.02 2.08 -9.89
N MET A 231 -16.16 2.72 -11.04
CA MET A 231 -15.03 3.02 -11.92
C MET A 231 -15.24 4.35 -12.61
N ASP A 232 -14.26 5.22 -12.44
CA ASP A 232 -14.20 6.51 -13.13
C ASP A 232 -13.14 6.47 -14.22
N TYR A 233 -13.48 7.06 -15.35
CA TYR A 233 -12.66 7.14 -16.52
C TYR A 233 -12.70 8.56 -17.09
N SER A 234 -11.64 9.31 -16.84
CA SER A 234 -11.59 10.71 -17.22
C SER A 234 -10.90 10.91 -18.57
N TYR A 235 -11.39 11.87 -19.35
CA TYR A 235 -10.71 12.35 -20.55
C TYR A 235 -9.37 12.97 -20.17
N LEU A 236 -8.33 12.54 -20.87
CA LEU A 236 -6.98 13.07 -20.72
C LEU A 236 -6.29 13.04 -22.10
N ASP A 237 -5.85 14.20 -22.58
CA ASP A 237 -5.06 14.33 -23.81
C ASP A 237 -4.06 15.49 -23.62
N MET A 238 -2.81 15.16 -23.34
CA MET A 238 -1.77 16.14 -23.07
C MET A 238 -0.39 15.63 -23.47
N GLU A 239 0.53 16.55 -23.67
CA GLU A 239 1.95 16.28 -23.81
C GLU A 239 2.68 16.74 -22.54
N ILE A 240 3.45 15.83 -21.93
CA ILE A 240 4.36 16.13 -20.83
C ILE A 240 5.72 16.43 -21.40
N GLN A 241 6.29 17.57 -21.04
CA GLN A 241 7.66 17.95 -21.38
C GLN A 241 8.47 18.13 -20.10
N VAL A 242 9.63 17.48 -20.03
CA VAL A 242 10.58 17.67 -18.93
C VAL A 242 11.83 18.32 -19.50
N MET A 243 12.17 19.49 -18.96
CA MET A 243 13.35 20.27 -19.34
C MET A 243 14.42 20.09 -18.26
N GLY A 244 15.59 19.65 -18.69
CA GLY A 244 16.78 19.55 -17.87
C GLY A 244 17.96 20.32 -18.48
N TYR A 245 19.01 20.51 -17.69
CA TYR A 245 20.19 21.26 -18.11
C TYR A 245 21.46 20.59 -17.59
N ASN A 246 22.43 20.38 -18.47
CA ASN A 246 23.77 19.93 -18.11
C ASN A 246 24.73 21.12 -18.08
N SER A 247 25.18 21.49 -16.90
CA SER A 247 26.07 22.65 -16.72
C SER A 247 27.47 22.43 -17.25
N TYR A 248 27.97 21.20 -17.35
CA TYR A 248 29.27 20.86 -17.90
C TYR A 248 29.28 20.97 -19.43
N GLU A 249 28.20 20.47 -20.05
CA GLU A 249 28.04 20.49 -21.51
C GLU A 249 27.38 21.76 -22.00
N GLN A 250 26.90 22.62 -21.11
CA GLN A 250 26.09 23.81 -21.40
C GLN A 250 24.93 23.52 -22.36
N ALA A 251 24.30 22.37 -22.20
CA ALA A 251 23.24 21.85 -23.05
C ALA A 251 21.91 21.68 -22.31
N SER A 252 20.81 22.02 -22.95
CA SER A 252 19.46 21.76 -22.48
C SER A 252 18.91 20.51 -23.16
N TYR A 253 18.22 19.69 -22.37
CA TYR A 253 17.56 18.47 -22.83
C TYR A 253 16.06 18.53 -22.58
N ILE A 254 15.27 18.06 -23.55
CA ILE A 254 13.81 18.06 -23.44
C ILE A 254 13.30 16.64 -23.70
N GLY A 255 12.82 16.03 -22.65
CA GLY A 255 12.06 14.78 -22.72
C GLY A 255 10.59 15.06 -23.00
N LYS A 256 9.97 14.27 -23.86
CA LYS A 256 8.56 14.39 -24.22
C LYS A 256 7.85 13.06 -24.07
N SER A 257 6.62 13.09 -23.55
CA SER A 257 5.74 11.93 -23.53
C SER A 257 4.29 12.39 -23.72
N LYS A 258 3.52 11.66 -24.50
CA LYS A 258 2.10 11.93 -24.70
C LYS A 258 1.27 11.03 -23.79
N VAL A 259 0.27 11.62 -23.15
CA VAL A 259 -0.73 10.90 -22.38
C VAL A 259 -2.05 11.06 -23.09
N LYS A 260 -2.69 9.94 -23.36
CA LYS A 260 -4.04 9.93 -23.91
C LYS A 260 -4.85 8.86 -23.20
N SER A 261 -5.81 9.29 -22.40
CA SER A 261 -6.75 8.42 -21.73
C SER A 261 -8.12 8.54 -22.37
N GLY A 262 -8.77 7.43 -22.55
CA GLY A 262 -9.92 7.32 -23.40
C GLY A 262 -9.54 7.08 -24.86
N GLU A 263 -10.51 6.82 -25.69
CA GLU A 263 -10.33 6.72 -27.14
C GLU A 263 -11.08 7.88 -27.82
N PRO A 264 -10.68 9.15 -27.65
CA PRO A 264 -11.22 10.19 -28.48
C PRO A 264 -10.69 9.94 -29.90
N GLN A 265 -11.56 9.92 -30.86
CA GLN A 265 -11.16 9.78 -32.27
C GLN A 265 -10.28 10.97 -32.72
N ALA A 266 -10.45 12.11 -32.07
CA ALA A 266 -9.62 13.29 -32.28
C ALA A 266 -9.37 14.02 -30.95
N SER A 267 -8.24 14.74 -30.86
CA SER A 267 -8.00 15.66 -29.75
C SER A 267 -9.06 16.76 -29.72
N LEU A 268 -9.59 17.05 -28.54
CA LEU A 268 -10.60 18.12 -28.36
C LEU A 268 -9.96 19.51 -28.38
N LEU A 269 -8.65 19.59 -28.17
CA LEU A 269 -7.88 20.84 -28.18
C LEU A 269 -6.81 20.80 -29.25
N THR A 270 -6.66 21.90 -29.99
CA THR A 270 -5.60 22.06 -31.01
C THR A 270 -4.92 23.41 -30.80
N PRO A 271 -3.61 23.44 -30.52
CA PRO A 271 -2.71 22.28 -30.32
C PRO A 271 -2.98 21.51 -29.04
N THR A 272 -2.51 20.25 -28.98
CA THR A 272 -2.55 19.45 -27.73
C THR A 272 -1.91 20.22 -26.58
N PRO A 273 -2.55 20.30 -25.39
CA PRO A 273 -1.98 20.98 -24.23
C PRO A 273 -0.63 20.42 -23.83
N VAL A 274 0.31 21.30 -23.53
CA VAL A 274 1.66 20.93 -23.08
C VAL A 274 1.84 21.33 -21.62
N PHE A 275 2.22 20.35 -20.78
CA PHE A 275 2.61 20.58 -19.39
C PHE A 275 4.12 20.45 -19.27
N ALA A 276 4.78 21.57 -19.00
CA ALA A 276 6.24 21.65 -18.89
C ALA A 276 6.69 21.60 -17.43
N TYR A 277 7.66 20.75 -17.16
CA TYR A 277 8.32 20.59 -15.86
C TYR A 277 9.80 20.86 -16.00
N SER A 278 10.41 21.53 -15.02
CA SER A 278 11.86 21.65 -14.92
C SER A 278 12.38 20.62 -13.94
N ASP A 279 13.38 19.83 -14.36
CA ASP A 279 14.04 18.84 -13.51
C ASP A 279 15.56 18.97 -13.66
N PRO A 280 16.24 19.52 -12.63
CA PRO A 280 17.69 19.69 -12.65
C PRO A 280 18.46 18.37 -12.80
N ASP A 281 17.88 17.24 -12.39
CA ASP A 281 18.51 15.93 -12.45
C ASP A 281 18.38 15.29 -13.85
N ALA A 282 17.60 15.89 -14.75
CA ALA A 282 17.44 15.45 -16.15
C ALA A 282 18.58 16.02 -17.05
N ASP A 283 19.81 15.76 -16.69
CA ASP A 283 21.05 16.31 -17.27
C ASP A 283 21.42 15.70 -18.62
N ASN A 284 20.62 14.80 -19.17
CA ASN A 284 20.79 14.22 -20.51
C ASN A 284 19.44 13.80 -21.10
N GLN A 285 19.44 13.52 -22.42
CA GLN A 285 18.21 13.19 -23.15
C GLN A 285 17.47 11.95 -22.64
N GLU A 286 18.21 10.93 -22.20
CA GLU A 286 17.63 9.70 -21.67
C GLU A 286 16.90 9.95 -20.34
N LYS A 287 17.53 10.68 -19.42
CA LYS A 287 16.91 11.04 -18.12
C LYS A 287 15.69 11.93 -18.33
N ALA A 288 15.75 12.92 -19.20
CA ALA A 288 14.63 13.80 -19.52
C ALA A 288 13.44 13.02 -20.11
N ALA A 289 13.69 12.15 -21.08
CA ALA A 289 12.65 11.30 -21.69
C ALA A 289 12.04 10.32 -20.68
N ARG A 290 12.87 9.68 -19.84
CA ARG A 290 12.42 8.77 -18.80
C ARG A 290 11.53 9.50 -17.78
N ARG A 291 11.93 10.71 -17.37
CA ARG A 291 11.15 11.51 -16.42
C ARG A 291 9.81 11.94 -17.02
N ALA A 292 9.78 12.35 -18.29
CA ALA A 292 8.55 12.71 -18.98
C ALA A 292 7.59 11.51 -19.09
N GLY A 293 8.10 10.34 -19.47
CA GLY A 293 7.33 9.09 -19.50
C GLY A 293 6.71 8.75 -18.16
N ALA A 294 7.45 8.98 -17.16
CA ALA A 294 7.10 8.75 -15.78
C ALA A 294 5.93 9.58 -15.28
N ILE A 295 5.98 10.87 -15.53
CA ILE A 295 4.88 11.78 -15.18
C ILE A 295 3.65 11.45 -16.03
N ALA A 296 3.86 11.07 -17.29
CA ALA A 296 2.82 10.65 -18.19
C ALA A 296 2.09 9.39 -17.68
N ASP A 297 2.83 8.34 -17.26
CA ASP A 297 2.28 7.12 -16.70
C ASP A 297 1.48 7.39 -15.40
N LEU A 298 1.96 8.32 -14.57
CA LEU A 298 1.24 8.72 -13.36
C LEU A 298 -0.08 9.40 -13.71
N ALA A 299 -0.07 10.35 -14.64
CA ALA A 299 -1.27 11.06 -15.10
C ALA A 299 -2.29 10.09 -15.72
N ASP A 300 -1.85 9.13 -16.54
CA ASP A 300 -2.73 8.09 -17.11
C ASP A 300 -3.38 7.25 -16.00
N ARG A 301 -2.63 6.86 -14.98
CA ARG A 301 -3.19 6.10 -13.84
C ARG A 301 -4.22 6.91 -13.05
N GLN A 302 -3.94 8.19 -12.80
CA GLN A 302 -4.85 9.07 -12.07
C GLN A 302 -6.15 9.36 -12.84
N SER A 303 -6.14 9.25 -14.15
CA SER A 303 -7.35 9.36 -14.98
C SER A 303 -8.26 8.13 -14.94
N LYS A 304 -7.79 7.03 -14.34
CA LYS A 304 -8.43 5.71 -14.30
C LYS A 304 -8.42 5.22 -12.86
N ASN A 305 -9.44 5.55 -12.11
CA ASN A 305 -9.58 5.17 -10.71
C ASN A 305 -10.92 4.49 -10.44
N GLY A 306 -11.07 3.93 -9.28
CA GLY A 306 -12.31 3.29 -8.87
C GLY A 306 -12.18 2.54 -7.57
N ARG A 307 -13.25 1.87 -7.20
CA ARG A 307 -13.35 1.07 -5.99
C ARG A 307 -14.03 -0.26 -6.26
N LEU A 308 -13.48 -1.31 -5.69
CA LEU A 308 -14.06 -2.65 -5.65
C LEU A 308 -14.43 -2.96 -4.22
N THR A 309 -15.66 -3.42 -3.99
CA THR A 309 -16.09 -4.02 -2.71
C THR A 309 -16.25 -5.51 -2.91
N MET A 310 -15.56 -6.29 -2.10
CA MET A 310 -15.51 -7.75 -2.18
C MET A 310 -15.88 -8.39 -0.85
N ILE A 311 -16.27 -9.67 -0.87
CA ILE A 311 -16.27 -10.47 0.35
C ILE A 311 -14.89 -10.42 1.00
N GLY A 312 -14.80 -10.63 2.31
CA GLY A 312 -13.53 -10.54 3.04
C GLY A 312 -12.51 -11.57 2.58
N LEU A 313 -11.46 -11.10 1.92
CA LEU A 313 -10.37 -11.92 1.39
C LEU A 313 -9.02 -11.33 1.78
N PRO A 314 -8.35 -11.86 2.81
CA PRO A 314 -7.06 -11.33 3.26
C PRO A 314 -5.92 -11.49 2.24
N GLU A 315 -6.12 -12.28 1.18
CA GLU A 315 -5.20 -12.41 0.05
C GLU A 315 -5.20 -11.20 -0.88
N ILE A 316 -6.27 -10.40 -0.82
CA ILE A 316 -6.35 -9.16 -1.60
C ILE A 316 -5.52 -8.10 -0.89
N VAL A 317 -4.43 -7.70 -1.52
CA VAL A 317 -3.44 -6.78 -0.96
C VAL A 317 -2.99 -5.75 -1.99
N PRO A 318 -2.52 -4.57 -1.59
CA PRO A 318 -2.02 -3.57 -2.53
C PRO A 318 -0.77 -4.06 -3.26
N GLY A 319 -0.51 -3.51 -4.43
CA GLY A 319 0.61 -3.91 -5.27
C GLY A 319 0.37 -5.17 -6.10
N ARG A 320 -0.86 -5.64 -6.19
CA ARG A 320 -1.31 -6.79 -6.99
C ARG A 320 -2.39 -6.36 -7.98
N TYR A 321 -2.68 -7.23 -8.92
CA TYR A 321 -3.82 -7.09 -9.83
C TYR A 321 -4.98 -7.99 -9.40
N VAL A 322 -6.20 -7.49 -9.55
CA VAL A 322 -7.44 -8.28 -9.56
C VAL A 322 -8.04 -8.20 -10.96
N GLU A 323 -8.60 -9.30 -11.46
CA GLU A 323 -9.23 -9.35 -12.78
C GLU A 323 -10.75 -9.47 -12.61
N VAL A 324 -11.48 -8.47 -13.10
CA VAL A 324 -12.95 -8.54 -13.14
C VAL A 324 -13.39 -9.25 -14.40
N VAL A 325 -14.28 -10.22 -14.24
CA VAL A 325 -14.77 -11.07 -15.33
C VAL A 325 -16.30 -11.18 -15.32
N LYS A 326 -16.87 -11.56 -16.44
CA LYS A 326 -18.30 -11.84 -16.62
C LYS A 326 -19.22 -10.63 -16.34
N LEU A 327 -18.73 -9.44 -16.60
CA LEU A 327 -19.50 -8.20 -16.62
C LEU A 327 -19.51 -7.59 -18.02
N GLU A 328 -19.85 -6.30 -18.09
CA GLU A 328 -19.77 -5.53 -19.33
C GLU A 328 -18.31 -5.43 -19.82
N LYS A 329 -18.12 -5.49 -21.16
CA LYS A 329 -16.79 -5.52 -21.78
C LYS A 329 -15.88 -4.39 -21.32
N MET A 330 -16.44 -3.17 -21.10
CA MET A 330 -15.66 -2.03 -20.67
C MET A 330 -15.04 -2.18 -19.28
N VAL A 331 -15.59 -3.05 -18.41
CA VAL A 331 -15.11 -3.29 -17.04
C VAL A 331 -14.41 -4.64 -16.85
N ASN A 332 -14.51 -5.56 -17.83
CA ASN A 332 -13.82 -6.85 -17.82
C ASN A 332 -12.33 -6.66 -18.13
N ARG A 333 -11.53 -6.35 -17.10
CA ARG A 333 -10.09 -6.12 -17.23
C ARG A 333 -9.37 -6.32 -15.90
N LYS A 334 -8.04 -6.22 -15.95
CA LYS A 334 -7.19 -6.27 -14.75
C LYS A 334 -7.04 -4.88 -14.16
N TYR A 335 -7.26 -4.77 -12.86
CA TYR A 335 -7.15 -3.56 -12.08
C TYR A 335 -5.98 -3.66 -11.09
N TYR A 336 -5.16 -2.62 -11.02
CA TYR A 336 -4.08 -2.56 -10.06
C TYR A 336 -4.57 -2.00 -8.74
N ILE A 337 -4.32 -2.74 -7.66
CA ILE A 337 -4.78 -2.38 -6.32
C ILE A 337 -3.76 -1.44 -5.68
N THR A 338 -4.20 -0.24 -5.30
CA THR A 338 -3.36 0.78 -4.65
C THR A 338 -3.56 0.82 -3.15
N GLU A 339 -4.78 0.62 -2.69
CA GLU A 339 -5.13 0.54 -1.27
C GLU A 339 -6.15 -0.57 -1.04
N VAL A 340 -6.06 -1.21 0.10
CA VAL A 340 -7.02 -2.22 0.56
C VAL A 340 -7.44 -1.90 1.99
N ARG A 341 -8.73 -1.93 2.23
CA ARG A 341 -9.32 -1.83 3.54
C ARG A 341 -10.09 -3.10 3.87
N HIS A 342 -9.60 -3.84 4.84
CA HIS A 342 -10.28 -5.01 5.41
C HIS A 342 -11.06 -4.60 6.65
N ARG A 343 -12.35 -4.86 6.69
CA ARG A 343 -13.20 -4.57 7.84
C ARG A 343 -13.90 -5.81 8.33
N ILE A 344 -13.77 -6.09 9.61
CA ILE A 344 -14.51 -7.13 10.31
C ILE A 344 -15.27 -6.48 11.47
N GLY A 345 -16.59 -6.68 11.50
CA GLY A 345 -17.45 -6.21 12.57
C GLY A 345 -18.74 -7.03 12.60
N GLY A 346 -19.15 -7.53 13.78
CA GLY A 346 -20.25 -8.47 13.89
C GLY A 346 -19.98 -9.76 13.11
N ALA A 347 -20.89 -10.12 12.20
CA ALA A 347 -20.78 -11.32 11.36
C ALA A 347 -20.20 -11.03 9.96
N PHE A 348 -19.77 -9.81 9.68
CA PHE A 348 -19.35 -9.41 8.34
C PHE A 348 -17.84 -9.23 8.25
N PHE A 349 -17.28 -9.73 7.16
CA PHE A 349 -15.95 -9.42 6.72
C PHE A 349 -16.02 -8.92 5.29
N VAL A 350 -15.56 -7.69 5.05
CA VAL A 350 -15.57 -7.00 3.76
C VAL A 350 -14.18 -6.52 3.43
N THR A 351 -13.82 -6.61 2.16
CA THR A 351 -12.57 -6.09 1.59
C THR A 351 -12.93 -5.02 0.55
N GLU A 352 -12.54 -3.78 0.81
CA GLU A 352 -12.64 -2.66 -0.12
C GLU A 352 -11.27 -2.41 -0.73
N CYS A 353 -11.21 -2.21 -2.04
CA CYS A 353 -9.97 -1.96 -2.78
C CYS A 353 -10.10 -0.67 -3.56
N ASP A 354 -9.21 0.28 -3.34
CA ASP A 354 -9.03 1.37 -4.27
C ASP A 354 -8.09 0.91 -5.39
N ILE A 355 -8.46 1.23 -6.62
CA ILE A 355 -7.72 0.83 -7.82
C ILE A 355 -7.19 2.05 -8.55
N GLY A 356 -5.97 1.97 -9.08
CA GLY A 356 -5.32 3.03 -9.84
C GLY A 356 -4.68 2.50 -11.12
N GLY A 357 -5.31 2.81 -12.25
CA GLY A 357 -4.93 2.29 -13.55
C GLY A 357 -5.42 0.87 -13.81
N PHE A 358 -5.66 0.58 -15.05
CA PHE A 358 -6.00 -0.77 -15.52
C PHE A 358 -5.17 -1.13 -16.75
N ALA A 359 -4.87 -2.42 -16.88
CA ALA A 359 -4.14 -2.98 -18.00
C ALA A 359 -5.09 -3.50 -19.09
#